data_68dcdd9d74a4287d73f91ef2b21c5e44
#
_entry.id   68dcdd9d74a4287d73f91ef2b21c5e44
#
_cell.length_a   1.000
_cell.length_b   1.000
_cell.length_c   1.000
_cell.angle_alpha   90.00
_cell.angle_beta   90.00
_cell.angle_gamma   90.00
#
_symmetry.space_group_name_H-M   'P 1'
#
loop_
_entity.id
_entity.type
_entity.pdbx_description
1 polymer ?
#
loop_
_entity_poly.entity_id
_entity_poly.type
_entity_poly.pdbx_seq_one_letter_code
_entity_poly.pdbx_strand_id
1 'polypeptide(L)'
;LGCPLRMVLRMSAGDLNAWVALIGFVLGVGTGAFALKNGFSLGRAHETNKESGAVLPVLMLGILILATCSTLLKASEAGPGSFHAPIIMSLIGGLIFGALAQKSRMCFAGGIRDAILMKNFDLLTIIAGLFVVMLIFNLATGRFVLGFNTPGIIAHSNHLWNILGMYAVGFAAVLAGGCPLRQLILAGQGSSDSAVTVLGMFFAAALCHNF
;
A
#
# COMPACT_ATOMS: atom_id res chain seq x y z
N LEU A 1 1.44 10.68 1.71
CA LEU A 1 1.92 9.43 2.33
C LEU A 1 1.52 8.18 1.54
N GLY A 2 0.30 8.10 1.02
CA GLY A 2 -0.17 7.04 0.14
C GLY A 2 -0.42 5.70 0.84
N CYS A 3 0.32 4.65 0.47
CA CYS A 3 0.12 3.30 0.98
C CYS A 3 0.60 3.15 2.44
N PRO A 4 -0.09 2.37 3.30
CA PRO A 4 0.35 2.07 4.67
C PRO A 4 1.75 1.46 4.75
N LEU A 5 2.17 0.65 3.78
CA LEU A 5 3.55 0.15 3.71
C LEU A 5 4.55 1.31 3.64
N ARG A 6 4.31 2.29 2.75
CA ARG A 6 5.18 3.46 2.62
C ARG A 6 5.20 4.31 3.89
N MET A 7 4.07 4.42 4.58
CA MET A 7 3.98 5.09 5.87
C MET A 7 4.92 4.43 6.90
N VAL A 8 4.91 3.10 7.02
CA VAL A 8 5.79 2.35 7.95
C VAL A 8 7.27 2.52 7.58
N LEU A 9 7.61 2.48 6.28
CA LEU A 9 8.98 2.75 5.82
C LEU A 9 9.45 4.16 6.19
N ARG A 10 8.59 5.17 6.08
CA ARG A 10 8.92 6.54 6.49
C ARG A 10 9.03 6.70 8.01
N MET A 11 8.17 6.02 8.77
CA MET A 11 8.27 5.97 10.24
C MET A 11 9.64 5.42 10.66
N SER A 12 10.11 4.36 10.02
CA SER A 12 11.41 3.75 10.30
C SER A 12 12.61 4.62 9.91
N ALA A 13 12.40 5.61 9.02
CA ALA A 13 13.40 6.59 8.63
C ALA A 13 13.42 7.86 9.53
N GLY A 14 12.51 7.95 10.52
CA GLY A 14 12.43 9.07 11.46
C GLY A 14 11.44 10.17 11.09
N ASP A 15 10.61 9.98 10.06
CA ASP A 15 9.61 10.96 9.65
C ASP A 15 8.43 11.03 10.64
N LEU A 16 8.34 12.10 11.40
CA LEU A 16 7.27 12.33 12.35
C LEU A 16 5.90 12.56 11.68
N ASN A 17 5.85 13.02 10.42
CA ASN A 17 4.60 13.13 9.68
C ASN A 17 3.94 11.77 9.45
N ALA A 18 4.75 10.70 9.33
CA ALA A 18 4.23 9.36 9.17
C ALA A 18 3.57 8.83 10.46
N TRP A 19 4.04 9.25 11.64
CA TRP A 19 3.39 8.94 12.92
C TRP A 19 2.04 9.65 13.06
N VAL A 20 1.97 10.92 12.66
CA VAL A 20 0.70 11.67 12.60
C VAL A 20 -0.29 10.98 11.66
N ALA A 21 0.18 10.53 10.51
CA ALA A 21 -0.63 9.80 9.54
C ALA A 21 -1.11 8.44 10.05
N LEU A 22 -0.31 7.75 10.88
CA LEU A 22 -0.70 6.50 11.52
C LEU A 22 -1.94 6.69 12.39
N ILE A 23 -2.06 7.80 13.10
CA ILE A 23 -3.25 8.12 13.91
C ILE A 23 -4.50 8.15 13.01
N GLY A 24 -4.42 8.87 11.88
CA GLY A 24 -5.52 8.90 10.90
C GLY A 24 -5.87 7.50 10.38
N PHE A 25 -4.86 6.71 10.04
CA PHE A 25 -5.06 5.35 9.54
C PHE A 25 -5.75 4.43 10.55
N VAL A 26 -5.28 4.44 11.81
CA VAL A 26 -5.88 3.64 12.90
C VAL A 26 -7.33 4.05 13.15
N LEU A 27 -7.62 5.35 13.17
CA LEU A 27 -8.99 5.87 13.31
C LEU A 27 -9.87 5.42 12.13
N GLY A 28 -9.37 5.49 10.90
CA GLY A 28 -10.09 5.04 9.72
C GLY A 28 -10.40 3.55 9.75
N VAL A 29 -9.42 2.71 10.10
CA VAL A 29 -9.62 1.27 10.27
C VAL A 29 -10.58 0.99 11.44
N GLY A 30 -10.47 1.71 12.54
CA GLY A 30 -11.35 1.57 13.72
C GLY A 30 -12.80 1.87 13.39
N THR A 31 -13.07 2.97 12.69
CA THR A 31 -14.44 3.32 12.25
C THR A 31 -14.99 2.33 11.24
N GLY A 32 -14.17 1.85 10.30
CA GLY A 32 -14.54 0.80 9.36
C GLY A 32 -14.86 -0.52 10.07
N ALA A 33 -14.05 -0.92 11.04
CA ALA A 33 -14.27 -2.11 11.86
C ALA A 33 -15.55 -2.01 12.69
N PHE A 34 -15.83 -0.83 13.26
CA PHE A 34 -17.07 -0.56 14.00
C PHE A 34 -18.30 -0.62 13.08
N ALA A 35 -18.22 -0.08 11.85
CA ALA A 35 -19.29 -0.18 10.87
C ALA A 35 -19.59 -1.64 10.51
N LEU A 36 -18.55 -2.47 10.28
CA LEU A 36 -18.73 -3.92 10.03
C LEU A 36 -19.38 -4.63 11.22
N LYS A 37 -18.98 -4.29 12.45
CA LYS A 37 -19.58 -4.86 13.69
C LYS A 37 -21.07 -4.52 13.81
N ASN A 38 -21.48 -3.35 13.32
CA ASN A 38 -22.89 -2.91 13.31
C ASN A 38 -23.69 -3.48 12.12
N GLY A 39 -23.15 -4.46 11.40
CA GLY A 39 -23.85 -5.14 10.31
C GLY A 39 -23.73 -4.47 8.94
N PHE A 40 -22.91 -3.42 8.81
CA PHE A 40 -22.61 -2.84 7.49
C PHE A 40 -21.78 -3.83 6.68
N SER A 41 -22.27 -4.22 5.50
CA SER A 41 -21.54 -5.13 4.61
C SER A 41 -21.78 -4.70 3.16
N LEU A 42 -20.71 -4.69 2.37
CA LEU A 42 -20.78 -4.48 0.91
C LEU A 42 -21.14 -5.76 0.15
N GLY A 43 -21.47 -6.84 0.86
CA GLY A 43 -21.73 -8.14 0.30
C GLY A 43 -20.48 -9.03 0.27
N ARG A 44 -20.64 -10.24 -0.24
CA ARG A 44 -19.54 -11.19 -0.43
C ARG A 44 -19.01 -11.08 -1.85
N ALA A 45 -17.72 -11.30 -2.01
CA ALA A 45 -17.12 -11.49 -3.31
C ALA A 45 -17.78 -12.68 -4.02
N HIS A 46 -18.19 -12.49 -5.27
CA HIS A 46 -18.74 -13.56 -6.09
C HIS A 46 -17.60 -14.33 -6.75
N GLU A 47 -17.78 -15.64 -6.86
CA GLU A 47 -16.87 -16.47 -7.64
C GLU A 47 -17.04 -16.08 -9.12
N THR A 48 -15.95 -15.64 -9.72
CA THR A 48 -15.89 -15.27 -11.13
C THR A 48 -15.16 -16.34 -11.93
N ASN A 49 -15.38 -16.38 -13.24
CA ASN A 49 -14.70 -17.30 -14.13
C ASN A 49 -13.17 -17.10 -14.03
N LYS A 50 -12.40 -18.18 -14.11
CA LYS A 50 -10.92 -18.16 -14.06
C LYS A 50 -10.31 -17.24 -15.11
N GLU A 51 -10.94 -17.10 -16.25
CA GLU A 51 -10.53 -16.23 -17.34
C GLU A 51 -10.60 -14.74 -16.93
N SER A 52 -11.66 -14.33 -16.23
CA SER A 52 -11.82 -12.96 -15.73
C SER A 52 -10.73 -12.59 -14.71
N GLY A 53 -10.32 -13.54 -13.85
CA GLY A 53 -9.24 -13.32 -12.89
C GLY A 53 -7.85 -13.19 -13.54
N ALA A 54 -7.62 -13.83 -14.68
CA ALA A 54 -6.34 -13.77 -15.38
C ALA A 54 -6.10 -12.46 -16.14
N VAL A 55 -7.15 -11.69 -16.43
CA VAL A 55 -7.06 -10.46 -17.24
C VAL A 55 -6.05 -9.46 -16.68
N LEU A 56 -6.13 -9.14 -15.40
CA LEU A 56 -5.23 -8.14 -14.81
C LEU A 56 -3.77 -8.60 -14.74
N PRO A 57 -3.43 -9.81 -14.27
CA PRO A 57 -2.05 -10.32 -14.32
C PRO A 57 -1.45 -10.33 -15.74
N VAL A 58 -2.23 -10.75 -16.74
CA VAL A 58 -1.79 -10.76 -18.15
C VAL A 58 -1.57 -9.33 -18.66
N LEU A 59 -2.47 -8.41 -18.36
CA LEU A 59 -2.34 -7.00 -18.73
C LEU A 59 -1.09 -6.38 -18.10
N MET A 60 -0.84 -6.64 -16.81
CA MET A 60 0.36 -6.14 -16.12
C MET A 60 1.66 -6.72 -16.70
N LEU A 61 1.65 -8.00 -17.07
CA LEU A 61 2.77 -8.62 -17.75
C LEU A 61 2.99 -8.02 -19.14
N GLY A 62 1.92 -7.74 -19.88
CA GLY A 62 1.98 -7.03 -21.16
C GLY A 62 2.59 -5.64 -21.04
N ILE A 63 2.16 -4.85 -20.03
CA ILE A 63 2.72 -3.53 -19.74
C ILE A 63 4.20 -3.64 -19.37
N LEU A 64 4.60 -4.64 -18.58
CA LEU A 64 6.00 -4.87 -18.22
C LEU A 64 6.85 -5.16 -19.46
N ILE A 65 6.39 -6.04 -20.36
CA ILE A 65 7.08 -6.34 -21.62
C ILE A 65 7.17 -5.07 -22.48
N LEU A 66 6.08 -4.31 -22.57
CA LEU A 66 6.06 -3.05 -23.31
C LEU A 66 7.06 -2.03 -22.73
N ALA A 67 7.15 -1.93 -21.41
CA ALA A 67 8.07 -1.03 -20.71
C ALA A 67 9.56 -1.44 -20.89
N THR A 68 9.83 -2.73 -21.06
CA THR A 68 11.20 -3.24 -21.26
C THR A 68 11.65 -3.25 -22.71
N CYS A 69 10.73 -3.53 -23.64
CA CYS A 69 11.04 -3.72 -25.06
C CYS A 69 10.77 -2.50 -25.93
N SER A 70 10.00 -1.51 -25.44
CA SER A 70 9.64 -0.32 -26.22
C SER A 70 9.98 0.98 -25.52
N THR A 71 10.25 2.03 -26.30
CA THR A 71 10.45 3.40 -25.84
C THR A 71 9.15 4.19 -25.69
N LEU A 72 8.00 3.51 -25.84
CA LEU A 72 6.66 4.14 -25.74
C LEU A 72 6.35 4.60 -24.32
N LEU A 73 6.76 3.80 -23.31
CA LEU A 73 6.61 4.14 -21.91
C LEU A 73 7.89 4.80 -21.41
N LYS A 74 7.96 6.12 -21.54
CA LYS A 74 9.07 6.91 -21.00
C LYS A 74 8.84 7.18 -19.52
N ALA A 75 9.91 7.05 -18.72
CA ALA A 75 9.89 7.57 -17.36
C ALA A 75 9.82 9.10 -17.39
N SER A 76 9.21 9.70 -16.37
CA SER A 76 9.16 11.15 -16.25
C SER A 76 10.58 11.72 -16.11
N GLU A 77 10.91 12.74 -16.87
CA GLU A 77 12.23 13.41 -16.82
C GLU A 77 12.34 14.37 -15.62
N ALA A 78 11.21 14.78 -15.06
CA ALA A 78 11.16 15.68 -13.91
C ALA A 78 10.15 15.26 -12.86
N GLY A 79 10.31 15.75 -11.64
CA GLY A 79 9.40 15.47 -10.52
C GLY A 79 9.62 14.10 -9.88
N PRO A 80 8.66 13.65 -9.05
CA PRO A 80 8.79 12.41 -8.28
C PRO A 80 8.94 11.15 -9.12
N GLY A 81 8.41 11.14 -10.34
CA GLY A 81 8.48 10.01 -11.28
C GLY A 81 9.88 9.79 -11.90
N SER A 82 10.78 10.79 -11.82
CA SER A 82 12.16 10.66 -12.31
C SER A 82 13.03 9.77 -11.41
N PHE A 83 12.64 9.60 -10.15
CA PHE A 83 13.36 8.78 -9.17
C PHE A 83 12.88 7.33 -9.22
N HIS A 84 13.26 6.62 -10.25
CA HIS A 84 12.96 5.19 -10.41
C HIS A 84 14.23 4.35 -10.30
N ALA A 85 14.09 3.17 -9.70
CA ALA A 85 15.15 2.18 -9.69
C ALA A 85 15.27 1.52 -11.10
N PRO A 86 16.43 0.95 -11.43
CA PRO A 86 16.58 0.14 -12.65
C PRO A 86 15.50 -0.94 -12.72
N ILE A 87 14.91 -1.17 -13.89
CA ILE A 87 13.76 -2.08 -14.09
C ILE A 87 14.07 -3.48 -13.57
N ILE A 88 15.29 -4.00 -13.81
CA ILE A 88 15.69 -5.34 -13.35
C ILE A 88 15.71 -5.43 -11.82
N MET A 89 16.24 -4.42 -11.14
CA MET A 89 16.26 -4.35 -9.67
C MET A 89 14.84 -4.29 -9.09
N SER A 90 13.97 -3.49 -9.72
CA SER A 90 12.58 -3.36 -9.34
C SER A 90 11.81 -4.67 -9.54
N LEU A 91 12.10 -5.40 -10.63
CA LEU A 91 11.48 -6.68 -10.92
C LEU A 91 11.89 -7.75 -9.89
N ILE A 92 13.19 -7.91 -9.65
CA ILE A 92 13.70 -8.88 -8.68
C ILE A 92 13.19 -8.56 -7.27
N GLY A 93 13.30 -7.31 -6.84
CA GLY A 93 12.79 -6.85 -5.55
C GLY A 93 11.28 -7.06 -5.41
N GLY A 94 10.52 -6.75 -6.46
CA GLY A 94 9.07 -6.95 -6.50
C GLY A 94 8.67 -8.42 -6.43
N LEU A 95 9.37 -9.32 -7.11
CA LEU A 95 9.12 -10.76 -7.06
C LEU A 95 9.40 -11.34 -5.67
N ILE A 96 10.54 -11.01 -5.09
CA ILE A 96 10.92 -11.48 -3.74
C ILE A 96 9.92 -10.95 -2.70
N PHE A 97 9.65 -9.63 -2.72
CA PHE A 97 8.73 -9.00 -1.78
C PHE A 97 7.30 -9.53 -1.97
N GLY A 98 6.83 -9.68 -3.22
CA GLY A 98 5.51 -10.22 -3.53
C GLY A 98 5.33 -11.64 -3.03
N ALA A 99 6.33 -12.52 -3.23
CA ALA A 99 6.30 -13.90 -2.73
C ALA A 99 6.27 -13.96 -1.19
N LEU A 100 7.07 -13.13 -0.51
CA LEU A 100 7.10 -13.05 0.95
C LEU A 100 5.78 -12.48 1.50
N ALA A 101 5.28 -11.41 0.92
CA ALA A 101 4.02 -10.76 1.34
C ALA A 101 2.81 -11.67 1.09
N GLN A 102 2.85 -12.49 0.03
CA GLN A 102 1.84 -13.50 -0.23
C GLN A 102 1.88 -14.62 0.82
N LYS A 103 3.05 -15.16 1.11
CA LYS A 103 3.23 -16.25 2.08
C LYS A 103 2.85 -15.81 3.48
N SER A 104 3.22 -14.59 3.88
CA SER A 104 2.91 -14.01 5.19
C SER A 104 1.47 -13.49 5.30
N ARG A 105 0.71 -13.44 4.22
CA ARG A 105 -0.63 -12.82 4.15
C ARG A 105 -0.65 -11.39 4.69
N MET A 106 0.45 -10.67 4.57
CA MET A 106 0.63 -9.34 5.16
C MET A 106 -0.46 -8.37 4.70
N CYS A 107 -1.11 -7.74 5.69
CA CYS A 107 -2.15 -6.74 5.48
C CYS A 107 -2.16 -5.74 6.63
N PHE A 108 -1.85 -4.47 6.36
CA PHE A 108 -1.79 -3.43 7.39
C PHE A 108 -3.17 -3.13 7.99
N ALA A 109 -4.18 -2.94 7.15
CA ALA A 109 -5.55 -2.70 7.62
C ALA A 109 -6.11 -3.93 8.35
N GLY A 110 -5.83 -5.14 7.83
CA GLY A 110 -6.22 -6.39 8.46
C GLY A 110 -5.62 -6.56 9.84
N GLY A 111 -4.32 -6.26 10.00
CA GLY A 111 -3.65 -6.37 11.30
C GLY A 111 -4.28 -5.50 12.39
N ILE A 112 -4.60 -4.24 12.06
CA ILE A 112 -5.25 -3.33 13.02
C ILE A 112 -6.71 -3.74 13.26
N ARG A 113 -7.43 -4.10 12.20
CA ARG A 113 -8.82 -4.57 12.32
C ARG A 113 -8.92 -5.82 13.19
N ASP A 114 -8.07 -6.80 12.97
CA ASP A 114 -8.08 -8.08 13.69
C ASP A 114 -7.65 -7.90 15.14
N ALA A 115 -6.74 -6.97 15.42
CA ALA A 115 -6.39 -6.57 16.79
C ALA A 115 -7.58 -5.92 17.53
N ILE A 116 -8.35 -5.07 16.84
CA ILE A 116 -9.52 -4.39 17.44
C ILE A 116 -10.69 -5.36 17.64
N LEU A 117 -11.00 -6.20 16.63
CA LEU A 117 -12.20 -7.07 16.66
C LEU A 117 -11.96 -8.40 17.38
N MET A 118 -10.81 -9.02 17.16
CA MET A 118 -10.52 -10.39 17.61
C MET A 118 -9.36 -10.48 18.60
N LYS A 119 -8.69 -9.36 18.94
CA LYS A 119 -7.48 -9.32 19.77
C LYS A 119 -6.35 -10.23 19.23
N ASN A 120 -6.33 -10.47 17.93
CA ASN A 120 -5.28 -11.22 17.26
C ASN A 120 -4.20 -10.25 16.74
N PHE A 121 -2.94 -10.47 17.15
CA PHE A 121 -1.80 -9.62 16.86
C PHE A 121 -0.82 -10.22 15.86
N ASP A 122 -1.10 -11.37 15.27
CA ASP A 122 -0.19 -12.09 14.37
C ASP A 122 0.26 -11.21 13.19
N LEU A 123 -0.68 -10.56 12.51
CA LEU A 123 -0.37 -9.65 11.40
C LEU A 123 0.36 -8.39 11.84
N LEU A 124 0.05 -7.88 13.03
CA LEU A 124 0.77 -6.73 13.61
C LEU A 124 2.21 -7.08 13.96
N THR A 125 2.47 -8.29 14.42
CA THR A 125 3.83 -8.77 14.71
C THR A 125 4.70 -8.78 13.44
N ILE A 126 4.14 -9.19 12.29
CA ILE A 126 4.83 -9.15 11.00
C ILE A 126 5.17 -7.70 10.61
N ILE A 127 4.22 -6.78 10.79
CA ILE A 127 4.41 -5.36 10.51
C ILE A 127 5.44 -4.74 11.44
N ALA A 128 5.39 -5.08 12.73
CA ALA A 128 6.37 -4.63 13.72
C ALA A 128 7.78 -5.15 13.39
N GLY A 129 7.91 -6.41 12.99
CA GLY A 129 9.16 -6.99 12.51
C GLY A 129 9.72 -6.24 11.30
N LEU A 130 8.89 -5.93 10.31
CA LEU A 130 9.27 -5.10 9.16
C LEU A 130 9.77 -3.73 9.60
N PHE A 131 9.05 -3.07 10.51
CA PHE A 131 9.44 -1.76 11.04
C PHE A 131 10.79 -1.81 11.74
N VAL A 132 11.03 -2.79 12.62
CA VAL A 132 12.27 -2.95 13.38
C VAL A 132 13.45 -3.20 12.44
N VAL A 133 13.33 -4.12 11.49
CA VAL A 133 14.39 -4.41 10.51
C VAL A 133 14.73 -3.16 9.69
N MET A 134 13.74 -2.43 9.22
CA MET A 134 13.97 -1.20 8.46
C MET A 134 14.54 -0.09 9.33
N LEU A 135 14.16 0.01 10.60
CA LEU A 135 14.74 0.97 11.54
C LEU A 135 16.24 0.68 11.76
N ILE A 136 16.60 -0.59 12.02
CA ILE A 136 18.00 -1.00 12.17
C ILE A 136 18.80 -0.68 10.91
N PHE A 137 18.25 -0.98 9.73
CA PHE A 137 18.88 -0.67 8.45
C PHE A 137 19.11 0.83 8.27
N ASN A 138 18.11 1.68 8.55
CA ASN A 138 18.22 3.13 8.44
C ASN A 138 19.23 3.71 9.44
N LEU A 139 19.29 3.17 10.66
CA LEU A 139 20.30 3.57 11.65
C LEU A 139 21.71 3.15 11.20
N ALA A 140 21.89 1.93 10.71
CA ALA A 140 23.19 1.43 10.25
C ALA A 140 23.72 2.17 9.02
N THR A 141 22.83 2.62 8.13
CA THR A 141 23.19 3.37 6.90
C THR A 141 23.24 4.89 7.09
N GLY A 142 22.98 5.40 8.31
CA GLY A 142 22.95 6.83 8.60
C GLY A 142 21.82 7.60 7.89
N ARG A 143 20.78 6.90 7.43
CA ARG A 143 19.61 7.50 6.76
C ARG A 143 18.50 7.89 7.72
N PHE A 144 18.68 7.65 9.00
CA PHE A 144 17.71 8.03 10.01
C PHE A 144 17.80 9.53 10.31
N VAL A 145 16.74 10.27 9.99
CA VAL A 145 16.65 11.71 10.29
C VAL A 145 15.32 11.95 11.00
N LEU A 146 15.39 12.24 12.31
CA LEU A 146 14.21 12.55 13.10
C LEU A 146 13.75 13.99 12.83
N GLY A 147 12.54 14.15 12.30
CA GLY A 147 11.98 15.48 12.07
C GLY A 147 10.67 15.49 11.30
N PHE A 148 10.05 16.67 11.25
CA PHE A 148 8.87 16.92 10.43
C PHE A 148 9.22 17.36 9.00
N ASN A 149 10.44 17.81 8.76
CA ASN A 149 10.95 18.25 7.47
C ASN A 149 11.93 17.22 6.90
N THR A 150 11.53 15.95 6.86
CA THR A 150 12.37 14.94 6.21
C THR A 150 12.47 15.22 4.72
N PRO A 151 13.67 15.15 4.13
CA PRO A 151 13.87 15.41 2.71
C PRO A 151 13.21 14.30 1.89
N GLY A 152 12.02 14.58 1.43
CA GLY A 152 11.28 13.70 0.53
C GLY A 152 10.54 14.55 -0.49
N ILE A 153 10.73 14.24 -1.78
CA ILE A 153 10.22 15.01 -2.91
C ILE A 153 8.69 15.21 -2.86
N ILE A 154 7.97 14.31 -2.16
CA ILE A 154 6.52 14.35 -1.99
C ILE A 154 6.14 14.56 -0.51
N ALA A 155 7.11 14.91 0.34
CA ALA A 155 6.82 15.12 1.75
C ALA A 155 6.28 16.54 1.97
N HIS A 156 5.15 16.62 2.65
CA HIS A 156 4.59 17.89 3.14
C HIS A 156 4.25 17.76 4.63
N SER A 157 4.26 18.87 5.35
CA SER A 157 4.02 18.97 6.79
C SER A 157 2.58 19.32 7.14
N ASN A 158 1.64 19.26 6.19
CA ASN A 158 0.23 19.53 6.46
C ASN A 158 -0.42 18.36 7.21
N HIS A 159 -0.34 18.40 8.53
CA HIS A 159 -0.79 17.34 9.41
C HIS A 159 -2.27 16.98 9.24
N LEU A 160 -3.14 17.99 9.05
CA LEU A 160 -4.57 17.76 8.86
C LEU A 160 -4.85 16.90 7.62
N TRP A 161 -4.22 17.23 6.49
CA TRP A 161 -4.36 16.46 5.26
C TRP A 161 -3.75 15.06 5.35
N ASN A 162 -2.66 14.91 6.11
CA ASN A 162 -2.07 13.59 6.39
C ASN A 162 -3.03 12.71 7.19
N ILE A 163 -3.70 13.26 8.21
CA ILE A 163 -4.68 12.53 9.03
C ILE A 163 -5.90 12.18 8.18
N LEU A 164 -6.51 13.15 7.49
CA LEU A 164 -7.72 12.91 6.69
C LEU A 164 -7.48 11.93 5.54
N GLY A 165 -6.37 12.09 4.82
CA GLY A 165 -6.01 11.19 3.73
C GLY A 165 -5.79 9.75 4.21
N MET A 166 -5.04 9.55 5.30
CA MET A 166 -4.82 8.22 5.85
C MET A 166 -6.05 7.64 6.56
N TYR A 167 -6.92 8.49 7.12
CA TYR A 167 -8.23 8.07 7.60
C TYR A 167 -9.08 7.48 6.46
N ALA A 168 -9.17 8.20 5.34
CA ALA A 168 -9.91 7.72 4.17
C ALA A 168 -9.33 6.40 3.63
N VAL A 169 -7.99 6.27 3.56
CA VAL A 169 -7.31 5.03 3.14
C VAL A 169 -7.61 3.89 4.12
N GLY A 170 -7.57 4.15 5.43
CA GLY A 170 -7.85 3.13 6.45
C GLY A 170 -9.30 2.64 6.40
N PHE A 171 -10.25 3.56 6.29
CA PHE A 171 -11.67 3.25 6.18
C PHE A 171 -11.97 2.47 4.89
N ALA A 172 -11.51 2.96 3.74
CA ALA A 172 -11.69 2.29 2.44
C ALA A 172 -11.03 0.90 2.42
N ALA A 173 -9.85 0.73 3.04
CA ALA A 173 -9.16 -0.57 3.11
C ALA A 173 -9.95 -1.62 3.91
N VAL A 174 -10.69 -1.22 4.94
CA VAL A 174 -11.57 -2.15 5.67
C VAL A 174 -12.76 -2.54 4.82
N LEU A 175 -13.37 -1.60 4.11
CA LEU A 175 -14.50 -1.87 3.21
C LEU A 175 -14.10 -2.75 2.03
N ALA A 176 -12.92 -2.50 1.44
CA ALA A 176 -12.38 -3.30 0.33
C ALA A 176 -11.85 -4.68 0.78
N GLY A 177 -11.88 -4.99 2.08
CA GLY A 177 -11.39 -6.26 2.61
C GLY A 177 -9.88 -6.40 2.70
N GLY A 178 -9.11 -5.36 2.43
CA GLY A 178 -7.65 -5.38 2.54
C GLY A 178 -6.99 -4.04 2.17
N CYS A 179 -5.78 -3.81 2.68
CA CYS A 179 -5.02 -2.62 2.32
C CYS A 179 -4.59 -2.65 0.84
N PRO A 180 -4.16 -1.52 0.24
CA PRO A 180 -3.73 -1.46 -1.16
C PRO A 180 -2.69 -2.53 -1.55
N LEU A 181 -1.73 -2.81 -0.68
CA LEU A 181 -0.76 -3.89 -0.89
C LEU A 181 -1.44 -5.25 -1.01
N ARG A 182 -2.37 -5.57 -0.10
CA ARG A 182 -3.09 -6.85 -0.13
C ARG A 182 -3.97 -6.98 -1.37
N GLN A 183 -4.59 -5.90 -1.82
CA GLN A 183 -5.37 -5.87 -3.06
C GLN A 183 -4.52 -6.16 -4.30
N LEU A 184 -3.31 -5.59 -4.37
CA LEU A 184 -2.35 -5.91 -5.46
C LEU A 184 -1.97 -7.39 -5.48
N ILE A 185 -1.70 -7.98 -4.31
CA ILE A 185 -1.35 -9.39 -4.19
C ILE A 185 -2.52 -10.28 -4.63
N LEU A 186 -3.73 -10.00 -4.15
CA LEU A 186 -4.93 -10.77 -4.50
C LEU A 186 -5.29 -10.63 -5.98
N ALA A 187 -5.15 -9.43 -6.54
CA ALA A 187 -5.34 -9.21 -7.96
C ALA A 187 -4.33 -10.01 -8.81
N GLY A 188 -3.07 -10.08 -8.36
CA GLY A 188 -2.05 -10.94 -8.98
C GLY A 188 -2.35 -12.45 -8.87
N GLN A 189 -3.15 -12.87 -7.89
CA GLN A 189 -3.65 -14.24 -7.73
C GLN A 189 -4.89 -14.55 -8.56
N GLY A 190 -5.43 -13.56 -9.27
CA GLY A 190 -6.61 -13.73 -10.11
C GLY A 190 -7.95 -13.40 -9.41
N SER A 191 -7.94 -12.68 -8.29
CA SER A 191 -9.17 -12.16 -7.70
C SER A 191 -9.70 -10.98 -8.52
N SER A 192 -10.88 -11.16 -9.14
CA SER A 192 -11.52 -10.13 -9.98
C SER A 192 -11.92 -8.90 -9.18
N ASP A 193 -12.44 -9.06 -7.96
CA ASP A 193 -12.82 -7.94 -7.10
C ASP A 193 -11.61 -7.09 -6.73
N SER A 194 -10.49 -7.75 -6.41
CA SER A 194 -9.24 -7.07 -6.14
C SER A 194 -8.66 -6.41 -7.40
N ALA A 195 -8.84 -7.01 -8.57
CA ALA A 195 -8.47 -6.43 -9.85
C ALA A 195 -9.22 -5.11 -10.12
N VAL A 196 -10.53 -5.08 -9.90
CA VAL A 196 -11.35 -3.86 -10.02
C VAL A 196 -10.88 -2.79 -9.02
N THR A 197 -10.59 -3.19 -7.79
CA THR A 197 -10.06 -2.26 -6.76
C THR A 197 -8.73 -1.65 -7.20
N VAL A 198 -7.81 -2.46 -7.73
CA VAL A 198 -6.50 -2.01 -8.23
C VAL A 198 -6.66 -1.06 -9.42
N LEU A 199 -7.54 -1.38 -10.38
CA LEU A 199 -7.84 -0.49 -11.51
C LEU A 199 -8.44 0.84 -11.03
N GLY A 200 -9.33 0.81 -10.04
CA GLY A 200 -9.86 2.01 -9.39
C GLY A 200 -8.77 2.88 -8.75
N MET A 201 -7.78 2.27 -8.09
CA MET A 201 -6.62 2.99 -7.54
C MET A 201 -5.78 3.64 -8.64
N PHE A 202 -5.54 2.97 -9.77
CA PHE A 202 -4.80 3.54 -10.90
C PHE A 202 -5.55 4.71 -11.54
N PHE A 203 -6.86 4.56 -11.75
CA PHE A 203 -7.71 5.62 -12.29
C PHE A 203 -7.73 6.85 -11.38
N ALA A 204 -7.92 6.66 -10.07
CA ALA A 204 -7.89 7.74 -9.10
C ALA A 204 -6.51 8.44 -9.07
N ALA A 205 -5.42 7.67 -9.13
CA ALA A 205 -4.07 8.23 -9.16
C ALA A 205 -3.83 9.06 -10.43
N ALA A 206 -4.31 8.59 -11.59
CA ALA A 206 -4.22 9.31 -12.85
C ALA A 206 -5.02 10.62 -12.83
N LEU A 207 -6.23 10.62 -12.26
CA LEU A 207 -7.04 11.82 -12.08
C LEU A 207 -6.35 12.82 -11.16
N CYS A 208 -5.92 12.39 -9.97
CA CYS A 208 -5.28 13.27 -8.99
C CYS A 208 -3.90 13.81 -9.45
N HIS A 209 -3.25 13.15 -10.43
CA HIS A 209 -2.00 13.64 -10.99
C HIS A 209 -2.20 14.75 -12.01
N ASN A 210 -3.36 14.78 -12.69
CA ASN A 210 -3.68 15.76 -13.72
C ASN A 210 -4.43 17.00 -13.20
N PHE A 211 -4.87 16.99 -11.96
CA PHE A 211 -5.51 18.10 -11.25
C PHE A 211 -4.69 18.47 -10.00
#